data_8add5a43eee1328bb3fbd5a98ec4d71a
#
_entry.id   8add5a43eee1328bb3fbd5a98ec4d71a
#
_cell.length_a   1.000
_cell.length_b   1.000
_cell.length_c   1.000
_cell.angle_alpha   90.00
_cell.angle_beta   90.00
_cell.angle_gamma   90.00
#
_symmetry.space_group_name_H-M   'P 1'
#
loop_
_entity.id
_entity.type
_entity.pdbx_description
1 polymer ?
#
loop_
_entity_poly.entity_id
_entity_poly.type
_entity_poly.pdbx_seq_one_letter_code
_entity_poly.pdbx_strand_id
1 'polypeptide(L)'
;MLPAIIIEETSKEVLMLAYMNAESYQKTLETGMTWFYSRSRQKLWNKGETSGNQQKVKGIVTDCDRDTLLITVEQTGPACHTGAHSCFYNVII
;
A
#
# COMPACT_ATOMS: atom_id res chain seq x y z
N MET A 1 -1.94 10.12 11.00
CA MET A 1 -1.85 9.16 9.90
C MET A 1 -0.40 8.84 9.59
N LEU A 2 -0.13 7.61 9.20
CA LEU A 2 1.21 7.19 8.83
C LEU A 2 1.30 6.97 7.32
N PRO A 3 2.37 7.43 6.67
CA PRO A 3 2.64 7.01 5.29
C PRO A 3 3.04 5.53 5.28
N ALA A 4 2.54 4.82 4.29
CA ALA A 4 2.86 3.41 4.09
C ALA A 4 3.50 3.25 2.73
N ILE A 5 4.75 2.79 2.72
CA ILE A 5 5.48 2.48 1.51
C ILE A 5 5.23 1.01 1.20
N ILE A 6 4.73 0.73 0.01
CA ILE A 6 4.40 -0.64 -0.39
C ILE A 6 5.47 -1.16 -1.33
N ILE A 7 6.07 -2.29 -0.98
CA ILE A 7 7.08 -2.95 -1.84
C ILE A 7 6.61 -4.35 -2.22
N GLU A 8 7.01 -4.79 -3.41
CA GLU A 8 6.71 -6.12 -3.89
C GLU A 8 7.69 -7.14 -3.29
N GLU A 9 7.16 -8.25 -2.77
CA GLU A 9 7.97 -9.27 -2.12
C GLU A 9 9.04 -9.85 -3.04
N THR A 10 8.66 -10.18 -4.26
CA THR A 10 9.55 -10.90 -5.19
C THR A 10 10.63 -10.02 -5.79
N SER A 11 10.27 -8.84 -6.27
CA SER A 11 11.18 -7.93 -6.98
C SER A 11 11.84 -6.91 -6.08
N LYS A 12 11.28 -6.66 -4.89
CA LYS A 12 11.66 -5.56 -3.98
C LYS A 12 11.38 -4.19 -4.60
N GLU A 13 10.58 -4.14 -5.66
CA GLU A 13 10.22 -2.87 -6.29
C GLU A 13 9.25 -2.09 -5.40
N VAL A 14 9.46 -0.78 -5.29
CA VAL A 14 8.52 0.11 -4.61
C VAL A 14 7.32 0.29 -5.53
N LEU A 15 6.13 -0.07 -5.05
CA LEU A 15 4.93 -0.06 -5.87
C LEU A 15 4.13 1.23 -5.72
N MET A 16 3.99 1.74 -4.51
CA MET A 16 3.18 2.92 -4.25
C MET A 16 3.42 3.43 -2.84
N LEU A 17 2.90 4.62 -2.56
CA LEU A 17 2.80 5.17 -1.21
C LEU A 17 1.37 5.64 -0.99
N ALA A 18 0.79 5.29 0.16
CA ALA A 18 -0.53 5.77 0.57
C ALA A 18 -0.54 5.92 2.09
N TYR A 19 -1.64 6.38 2.65
CA TYR A 19 -1.71 6.68 4.07
C TYR A 19 -2.66 5.75 4.79
N MET A 20 -2.29 5.41 6.04
CA MET A 20 -3.12 4.61 6.92
C MET A 20 -3.45 5.41 8.18
N ASN A 21 -4.70 5.35 8.62
CA ASN A 21 -5.09 5.77 9.95
C ASN A 21 -5.20 4.52 10.84
N ALA A 22 -5.57 4.69 12.12
CA ALA A 22 -5.66 3.57 13.05
C ALA A 22 -6.64 2.50 12.54
N GLU A 23 -7.76 2.91 11.97
CA GLU A 23 -8.79 1.99 11.49
C GLU A 23 -8.35 1.19 10.27
N SER A 24 -7.73 1.85 9.27
CA SER A 24 -7.23 1.13 8.08
C SER A 24 -6.09 0.20 8.44
N TYR A 25 -5.22 0.60 9.38
CA TYR A 25 -4.16 -0.25 9.88
C TYR A 25 -4.73 -1.51 10.54
N GLN A 26 -5.75 -1.34 11.40
CA GLN A 26 -6.41 -2.47 12.06
C GLN A 26 -7.04 -3.41 11.04
N LYS A 27 -7.72 -2.88 10.03
CA LYS A 27 -8.31 -3.70 8.97
C LYS A 27 -7.24 -4.46 8.17
N THR A 28 -6.09 -3.85 7.94
CA THR A 28 -4.96 -4.51 7.28
C THR A 28 -4.48 -5.71 8.09
N LEU A 29 -4.36 -5.54 9.41
CA LEU A 29 -3.96 -6.65 10.29
C LEU A 29 -4.99 -7.76 10.33
N GLU A 30 -6.27 -7.40 10.36
CA GLU A 30 -7.36 -8.39 10.46
C GLU A 30 -7.55 -9.18 9.17
N THR A 31 -7.44 -8.52 8.03
CA THR A 31 -7.76 -9.16 6.73
C THR A 31 -6.54 -9.73 6.02
N GLY A 32 -5.33 -9.27 6.37
CA GLY A 32 -4.12 -9.65 5.63
C GLY A 32 -4.00 -8.98 4.27
N MET A 33 -4.88 -8.02 3.96
CA MET A 33 -4.90 -7.27 2.71
C MET A 33 -4.74 -5.79 3.05
N THR A 34 -4.17 -4.99 2.13
CA THR A 34 -3.93 -3.58 2.44
C THR A 34 -5.20 -2.75 2.42
N TRP A 35 -5.38 -1.97 3.46
CA TRP A 35 -6.42 -0.96 3.61
C TRP A 35 -5.75 0.38 3.88
N PHE A 36 -6.25 1.42 3.24
CA PHE A 36 -5.71 2.77 3.35
C PHE A 36 -6.81 3.75 3.74
N TYR A 37 -6.40 4.96 4.11
CA TYR A 37 -7.33 6.06 4.38
C TYR A 37 -7.08 7.19 3.40
N SER A 38 -8.12 7.59 2.67
CA SER A 38 -8.06 8.73 1.75
C SER A 38 -8.45 9.99 2.48
N ARG A 39 -7.50 10.93 2.62
CA ARG A 39 -7.79 12.23 3.28
C ARG A 39 -8.76 13.06 2.46
N SER A 40 -8.61 13.05 1.14
CA SER A 40 -9.47 13.87 0.26
C SER A 40 -10.92 13.37 0.26
N ARG A 41 -11.12 12.06 0.35
CA ARG A 41 -12.47 11.47 0.37
C ARG A 41 -12.97 11.22 1.79
N GLN A 42 -12.10 11.31 2.78
CA GLN A 42 -12.40 11.00 4.18
C GLN A 42 -13.03 9.63 4.34
N LYS A 43 -12.44 8.62 3.69
CA LYS A 43 -12.96 7.24 3.78
C LYS A 43 -11.85 6.22 3.64
N LEU A 44 -12.12 5.05 4.20
CA LEU A 44 -11.27 3.87 4.04
C LEU A 44 -11.43 3.30 2.65
N TRP A 45 -10.37 2.67 2.14
CA TRP A 45 -10.45 1.91 0.90
C TRP A 45 -9.51 0.71 0.96
N ASN A 46 -9.99 -0.40 0.39
CA ASN A 46 -9.24 -1.65 0.25
C ASN A 46 -8.59 -1.64 -1.12
N LYS A 47 -7.27 -1.80 -1.16
CA LYS A 47 -6.55 -1.83 -2.44
C LYS A 47 -7.06 -2.98 -3.28
N GLY A 48 -7.51 -2.69 -4.49
CA GLY A 48 -8.04 -3.68 -5.41
C GLY A 48 -9.53 -4.01 -5.22
N GLU A 49 -10.26 -3.27 -4.37
CA GLU A 49 -11.67 -3.55 -4.13
C GLU A 49 -12.53 -3.42 -5.38
N THR A 50 -12.11 -2.57 -6.32
CA THR A 50 -12.81 -2.40 -7.60
C THR A 50 -12.11 -3.13 -8.74
N SER A 51 -10.79 -2.97 -8.83
CA SER A 51 -9.99 -3.52 -9.94
C SER A 51 -9.66 -5.01 -9.81
N GLY A 52 -9.71 -5.55 -8.59
CA GLY A 52 -9.23 -6.89 -8.30
C GLY A 52 -7.71 -6.98 -8.12
N ASN A 53 -6.99 -5.86 -8.28
CA ASN A 53 -5.52 -5.82 -8.16
C ASN A 53 -5.14 -5.65 -6.69
N GLN A 54 -5.31 -6.72 -5.91
CA GLN A 54 -5.16 -6.72 -4.47
C GLN A 54 -3.70 -6.86 -4.04
N GLN A 55 -3.44 -6.50 -2.79
CA GLN A 55 -2.12 -6.62 -2.18
C GLN A 55 -2.24 -7.48 -0.92
N LYS A 56 -1.69 -8.69 -0.97
CA LYS A 56 -1.65 -9.57 0.18
C LYS A 56 -0.43 -9.21 1.02
N VAL A 57 -0.65 -8.90 2.29
CA VAL A 57 0.43 -8.48 3.19
C VAL A 57 1.28 -9.68 3.57
N LYS A 58 2.59 -9.56 3.38
CA LYS A 58 3.59 -10.57 3.73
C LYS A 58 4.45 -10.12 4.91
N GLY A 59 4.55 -8.82 5.17
CA GLY A 59 5.31 -8.30 6.29
C GLY A 59 5.06 -6.81 6.46
N ILE A 60 5.20 -6.34 7.70
CA ILE A 60 5.07 -4.92 8.05
C ILE A 60 6.19 -4.59 9.01
N VAL A 61 6.96 -3.57 8.70
CA VAL A 61 7.95 -3.02 9.62
C VAL A 61 7.77 -1.50 9.69
N THR A 62 8.23 -0.90 10.79
CA THR A 62 8.27 0.55 10.92
C THR A 62 9.71 1.02 10.80
N ASP A 63 9.88 2.31 10.52
CA ASP A 63 11.22 2.90 10.50
C ASP A 63 11.71 3.20 11.92
N CYS A 64 12.88 3.83 12.03
CA CYS A 64 13.59 3.98 13.31
C CYS A 64 12.79 4.78 14.36
N ASP A 65 11.99 5.76 13.95
CA ASP A 65 11.17 6.58 14.86
C ASP A 65 9.68 6.20 14.82
N ARG A 66 9.33 5.13 14.11
CA ARG A 66 7.99 4.53 14.09
C ARG A 66 6.91 5.46 13.54
N ASP A 67 7.25 6.28 12.56
CA ASP A 67 6.28 7.18 11.92
C ASP A 67 6.03 6.85 10.45
N THR A 68 6.65 5.79 9.92
CA THR A 68 6.49 5.34 8.54
C THR A 68 6.40 3.81 8.52
N LEU A 69 5.49 3.28 7.73
CA LEU A 69 5.33 1.85 7.55
C LEU A 69 5.98 1.40 6.25
N LEU A 70 6.68 0.27 6.28
CA LEU A 70 7.14 -0.41 5.08
C LEU A 70 6.41 -1.74 5.02
N ILE A 71 5.57 -1.93 4.03
CA ILE A 71 4.70 -3.09 3.90
C ILE A 71 5.10 -3.89 2.67
N THR A 72 5.54 -5.12 2.90
CA THR A 72 5.87 -6.06 1.83
C THR A 72 4.60 -6.81 1.45
N VAL A 73 4.30 -6.85 0.14
CA VAL A 73 3.07 -7.47 -0.36
C VAL A 73 3.34 -8.42 -1.51
N GLU A 74 2.40 -9.35 -1.70
CA GLU A 74 2.24 -10.10 -2.93
C GLU A 74 1.20 -9.34 -3.77
N GLN A 75 1.66 -8.74 -4.88
CA GLN A 75 0.83 -7.90 -5.73
C GLN A 75 0.14 -8.73 -6.80
N THR A 76 -1.16 -8.60 -6.92
CA THR A 76 -1.95 -9.19 -8.01
C THR A 76 -2.22 -8.08 -9.03
N GLY A 77 -1.71 -8.26 -10.26
CA GLY A 77 -1.88 -7.26 -11.32
C GLY A 77 -1.10 -5.97 -11.06
N PRO A 78 -1.39 -4.91 -11.83
CA PRO A 78 -0.69 -3.64 -11.66
C PRO A 78 -1.13 -2.92 -10.38
N ALA A 79 -0.18 -2.26 -9.71
CA ALA A 79 -0.49 -1.51 -8.49
C ALA A 79 -1.08 -0.14 -8.81
N CYS A 80 -0.70 0.46 -9.93
CA CYS A 80 -1.15 1.80 -10.30
C CYS A 80 -2.49 1.75 -11.05
N HIS A 81 -3.37 2.73 -10.78
CA HIS A 81 -4.66 2.83 -11.47
C HIS A 81 -4.51 3.08 -12.98
N THR A 82 -3.33 3.53 -13.42
CA THR A 82 -3.03 3.73 -14.85
C THR A 82 -2.74 2.44 -15.59
N GLY A 83 -2.62 1.32 -14.88
CA GLY A 83 -2.22 0.03 -15.42
C GLY A 83 -0.74 -0.25 -15.32
N ALA A 84 0.06 0.69 -14.81
CA ALA A 84 1.49 0.45 -14.59
C ALA A 84 1.69 -0.45 -13.36
N HIS A 85 2.73 -1.28 -13.41
CA HIS A 85 3.05 -2.18 -12.29
C HIS A 85 3.35 -1.39 -11.02
N SER A 86 4.12 -0.31 -11.12
CA SER A 86 4.44 0.60 -10.02
C SER A 86 3.89 1.98 -10.33
N CYS A 87 3.55 2.72 -9.28
CA CYS A 87 3.17 4.13 -9.41
C CYS A 87 4.37 5.03 -9.71
N PHE A 88 5.58 4.54 -9.45
CA PHE A 88 6.80 5.35 -9.59
C PHE A 88 7.45 5.11 -10.95
N TYR A 89 6.95 5.79 -11.97
CA TYR A 89 7.47 5.64 -13.35
C TYR A 89 7.78 6.96 -14.05
N ASN A 90 7.51 8.10 -13.40
CA ASN A 90 7.84 9.42 -13.98
C ASN A 90 9.27 9.80 -13.58
N VAL A 91 10.20 9.68 -14.52
CA VAL A 91 11.61 9.97 -14.27
C VAL A 91 11.85 11.48 -14.36
N ILE A 92 12.48 12.06 -13.32
CA ILE A 92 12.83 13.47 -13.29
C ILE A 92 14.31 13.68 -13.62
N ILE A 93 15.17 12.79 -13.11
CA ILE A 93 16.62 12.82 -13.38
C ILE A 93 17.09 11.45 -13.85
#